data_916af131fe4d36aa32dac2dd29ac1ff1
#
_entry.id   916af131fe4d36aa32dac2dd29ac1ff1
#
_cell.length_a   1.000
_cell.length_b   1.000
_cell.length_c   1.000
_cell.angle_alpha   90.00
_cell.angle_beta   90.00
_cell.angle_gamma   90.00
#
_symmetry.space_group_name_H-M   'P 1'
#
loop_
_entity.id
_entity.type
_entity.pdbx_description
1 polymer ?
#
loop_
_entity_poly.entity_id
_entity_poly.type
_entity_poly.pdbx_seq_one_letter_code
_entity_poly.pdbx_strand_id
1 'polypeptide(L)'
;ASLRRISAGSGVSTNSIYTRFGDKEGLFEAIVKPAADGLMDIYMHSVNEAAEGIDIDEAVDSGNEGTDEVLDYVYEHFTAFKLIFCRSAGTSYEHFFDKLAGIEEEYYKEFAKKYAAPGVHISDFFIHVMCRTGWQYIYEIVSHDLPHEEAVDFMKNIRRYFYAGWQNVLGIEVLKKEPEKKNYKD
;
A
#
# COMPACT_ATOMS: atom_id res chain seq x y z
N ALA A 1 -4.75 -11.35 22.86
CA ALA A 1 -5.78 -11.61 23.89
C ALA A 1 -6.14 -13.08 23.92
N SER A 2 -6.64 -13.61 25.07
CA SER A 2 -7.23 -14.97 25.15
C SER A 2 -8.72 -14.91 24.84
N LEU A 3 -9.31 -16.02 24.36
CA LEU A 3 -10.77 -16.08 24.12
C LEU A 3 -11.60 -15.79 25.39
N ARG A 4 -11.10 -16.17 26.57
CA ARG A 4 -11.76 -15.82 27.86
C ARG A 4 -11.82 -14.32 28.08
N ARG A 5 -10.75 -13.60 27.75
CA ARG A 5 -10.72 -12.13 27.88
C ARG A 5 -11.59 -11.44 26.84
N ILE A 6 -11.64 -11.97 25.62
CA ILE A 6 -12.54 -11.50 24.55
C ILE A 6 -14.02 -11.72 24.99
N SER A 7 -14.35 -12.91 25.46
CA SER A 7 -15.67 -13.26 26.01
C SER A 7 -16.10 -12.31 27.12
N ALA A 8 -15.22 -12.07 28.10
CA ALA A 8 -15.50 -11.14 29.20
C ALA A 8 -15.75 -9.70 28.74
N GLY A 9 -14.99 -9.24 27.74
CA GLY A 9 -15.12 -7.86 27.23
C GLY A 9 -16.32 -7.68 26.29
N SER A 10 -16.74 -8.72 25.57
CA SER A 10 -17.84 -8.64 24.59
C SER A 10 -19.21 -9.05 25.14
N GLY A 11 -19.25 -9.67 26.32
CA GLY A 11 -20.49 -10.28 26.86
C GLY A 11 -20.92 -11.57 26.13
N VAL A 12 -20.15 -12.05 25.13
CA VAL A 12 -20.45 -13.28 24.40
C VAL A 12 -19.76 -14.47 25.09
N SER A 13 -20.48 -15.57 25.28
CA SER A 13 -19.88 -16.75 25.93
C SER A 13 -18.73 -17.35 25.10
N THR A 14 -17.73 -17.90 25.79
CA THR A 14 -16.64 -18.64 25.12
C THR A 14 -17.16 -19.80 24.28
N ASN A 15 -18.23 -20.48 24.74
CA ASN A 15 -18.85 -21.55 23.98
C ASN A 15 -19.44 -21.07 22.66
N SER A 16 -20.11 -19.91 22.66
CA SER A 16 -20.65 -19.29 21.43
C SER A 16 -19.54 -18.93 20.46
N ILE A 17 -18.40 -18.43 20.96
CA ILE A 17 -17.23 -18.12 20.14
C ILE A 17 -16.66 -19.39 19.50
N TYR A 18 -16.48 -20.46 20.31
CA TYR A 18 -15.99 -21.75 19.79
C TYR A 18 -16.94 -22.37 18.78
N THR A 19 -18.25 -22.34 19.04
CA THR A 19 -19.26 -22.92 18.12
C THR A 19 -19.27 -22.20 16.77
N ARG A 20 -19.05 -20.87 16.77
CA ARG A 20 -19.15 -20.07 15.54
C ARG A 20 -17.84 -19.99 14.76
N PHE A 21 -16.71 -19.90 15.44
CA PHE A 21 -15.41 -19.59 14.84
C PHE A 21 -14.37 -20.71 15.01
N GLY A 22 -14.68 -21.77 15.76
CA GLY A 22 -13.77 -22.88 16.02
C GLY A 22 -12.75 -22.55 17.12
N ASP A 23 -11.92 -21.56 16.88
CA ASP A 23 -10.86 -21.15 17.80
C ASP A 23 -10.57 -19.63 17.70
N LYS A 24 -9.44 -19.21 18.28
CA LYS A 24 -9.00 -17.80 18.25
C LYS A 24 -8.58 -17.39 16.84
N GLU A 25 -7.98 -18.28 16.08
CA GLU A 25 -7.52 -18.00 14.71
C GLU A 25 -8.71 -17.85 13.78
N GLY A 26 -9.71 -18.73 13.85
CA GLY A 26 -10.94 -18.59 13.08
C GLY A 26 -11.73 -17.32 13.42
N LEU A 27 -11.72 -16.88 14.70
CA LEU A 27 -12.27 -15.58 15.07
C LEU A 27 -11.48 -14.43 14.47
N PHE A 28 -10.14 -14.50 14.50
CA PHE A 28 -9.26 -13.50 13.89
C PHE A 28 -9.52 -13.42 12.39
N GLU A 29 -9.52 -14.55 11.70
CA GLU A 29 -9.79 -14.64 10.26
C GLU A 29 -11.15 -14.06 9.89
N ALA A 30 -12.20 -14.39 10.63
CA ALA A 30 -13.54 -13.86 10.38
C ALA A 30 -13.63 -12.33 10.49
N ILE A 31 -12.75 -11.70 11.28
CA ILE A 31 -12.68 -10.24 11.43
C ILE A 31 -11.87 -9.62 10.28
N VAL A 32 -10.73 -10.21 9.92
CA VAL A 32 -9.77 -9.56 9.03
C VAL A 32 -9.94 -9.94 7.56
N LYS A 33 -10.45 -11.15 7.28
CA LYS A 33 -10.56 -11.66 5.91
C LYS A 33 -11.33 -10.74 4.96
N PRO A 34 -12.53 -10.22 5.30
CA PRO A 34 -13.24 -9.33 4.37
C PRO A 34 -12.46 -8.08 4.00
N ALA A 35 -11.76 -7.47 4.97
CA ALA A 35 -10.92 -6.30 4.73
C ALA A 35 -9.66 -6.65 3.92
N ALA A 36 -9.02 -7.78 4.21
CA ALA A 36 -7.84 -8.23 3.48
C ALA A 36 -8.16 -8.59 2.02
N ASP A 37 -9.27 -9.31 1.78
CA ASP A 37 -9.71 -9.67 0.44
C ASP A 37 -10.07 -8.41 -0.37
N GLY A 38 -10.85 -7.48 0.22
CA GLY A 38 -11.21 -6.24 -0.46
C GLY A 38 -10.01 -5.33 -0.78
N LEU A 39 -9.02 -5.24 0.13
CA LEU A 39 -7.77 -4.53 -0.19
C LEU A 39 -7.03 -5.19 -1.35
N MET A 40 -6.97 -6.51 -1.37
CA MET A 40 -6.32 -7.24 -2.46
C MET A 40 -7.00 -6.96 -3.80
N ASP A 41 -8.34 -6.94 -3.83
CA ASP A 41 -9.12 -6.67 -5.05
C ASP A 41 -8.87 -5.24 -5.57
N ILE A 42 -8.93 -4.23 -4.68
CA ILE A 42 -8.62 -2.82 -5.01
C ILE A 42 -7.19 -2.70 -5.53
N TYR A 43 -6.25 -3.28 -4.82
CA TYR A 43 -4.83 -3.18 -5.16
C TYR A 43 -4.51 -3.84 -6.49
N MET A 44 -5.04 -5.04 -6.75
CA MET A 44 -4.87 -5.72 -8.03
C MET A 44 -5.48 -4.94 -9.20
N HIS A 45 -6.64 -4.30 -8.97
CA HIS A 45 -7.26 -3.44 -9.98
C HIS A 45 -6.36 -2.26 -10.32
N SER A 46 -5.89 -1.51 -9.31
CA SER A 46 -4.99 -0.37 -9.47
C SER A 46 -3.67 -0.73 -10.18
N VAL A 47 -3.04 -1.85 -9.81
CA VAL A 47 -1.80 -2.31 -10.47
C VAL A 47 -2.03 -2.65 -11.93
N ASN A 48 -3.17 -3.27 -12.27
CA ASN A 48 -3.50 -3.59 -13.66
C ASN A 48 -3.77 -2.32 -14.48
N GLU A 49 -4.53 -1.36 -13.96
CA GLU A 49 -4.75 -0.07 -14.62
C GLU A 49 -3.45 0.69 -14.87
N ALA A 50 -2.57 0.77 -13.86
CA ALA A 50 -1.26 1.40 -14.01
C ALA A 50 -0.37 0.69 -15.05
N ALA A 51 -0.49 -0.64 -15.18
CA ALA A 51 0.25 -1.42 -16.18
C ALA A 51 -0.24 -1.18 -17.61
N GLU A 52 -1.52 -0.84 -17.80
CA GLU A 52 -2.13 -0.52 -19.10
C GLU A 52 -1.82 0.91 -19.57
N GLY A 53 -1.24 1.77 -18.73
CA GLY A 53 -0.89 3.15 -19.07
C GLY A 53 -0.06 3.25 -20.35
N ILE A 54 -0.45 4.20 -21.23
CA ILE A 54 0.17 4.39 -22.55
C ILE A 54 1.58 4.97 -22.39
N ASP A 55 1.74 5.88 -21.44
CA ASP A 55 3.01 6.51 -21.12
C ASP A 55 3.28 6.53 -19.60
N ILE A 56 4.43 7.13 -19.22
CA ILE A 56 4.85 7.14 -17.82
C ILE A 56 3.99 8.05 -16.95
N ASP A 57 3.49 9.15 -17.49
CA ASP A 57 2.70 10.12 -16.74
C ASP A 57 1.33 9.49 -16.41
N GLU A 58 0.70 8.82 -17.36
CA GLU A 58 -0.54 8.08 -17.17
C GLU A 58 -0.37 6.93 -16.15
N ALA A 59 0.72 6.15 -16.27
CA ALA A 59 1.01 5.08 -15.32
C ALA A 59 1.24 5.61 -13.89
N VAL A 60 1.88 6.77 -13.75
CA VAL A 60 2.10 7.43 -12.45
C VAL A 60 0.80 7.99 -11.87
N ASP A 61 -0.04 8.61 -12.70
CA ASP A 61 -1.32 9.17 -12.27
C ASP A 61 -2.26 8.05 -11.79
N SER A 62 -2.41 6.97 -12.56
CA SER A 62 -3.19 5.79 -12.13
C SER A 62 -2.64 5.18 -10.83
N GLY A 63 -1.33 5.06 -10.69
CA GLY A 63 -0.72 4.57 -9.46
C GLY A 63 -0.96 5.49 -8.25
N ASN A 64 -1.03 6.80 -8.45
CA ASN A 64 -1.37 7.77 -7.40
C ASN A 64 -2.84 7.63 -6.96
N GLU A 65 -3.77 7.51 -7.93
CA GLU A 65 -5.19 7.30 -7.65
C GLU A 65 -5.40 6.01 -6.88
N GLY A 66 -4.79 4.91 -7.30
CA GLY A 66 -4.86 3.64 -6.61
C GLY A 66 -4.28 3.68 -5.19
N THR A 67 -3.24 4.49 -4.96
CA THR A 67 -2.70 4.71 -3.61
C THR A 67 -3.70 5.44 -2.71
N ASP A 68 -4.46 6.40 -3.23
CA ASP A 68 -5.51 7.09 -2.49
C ASP A 68 -6.66 6.13 -2.15
N GLU A 69 -7.11 5.30 -3.08
CA GLU A 69 -8.13 4.28 -2.84
C GLU A 69 -7.69 3.28 -1.76
N VAL A 70 -6.45 2.81 -1.82
CA VAL A 70 -5.88 1.92 -0.79
C VAL A 70 -5.88 2.60 0.58
N LEU A 71 -5.47 3.86 0.65
CA LEU A 71 -5.44 4.60 1.92
C LEU A 71 -6.85 4.76 2.50
N ASP A 72 -7.80 5.19 1.70
CA ASP A 72 -9.20 5.38 2.12
C ASP A 72 -9.81 4.06 2.60
N TYR A 73 -9.62 2.98 1.85
CA TYR A 73 -10.09 1.65 2.23
C TYR A 73 -9.47 1.15 3.55
N VAL A 74 -8.17 1.40 3.76
CA VAL A 74 -7.51 1.08 5.03
C VAL A 74 -8.16 1.82 6.19
N TYR A 75 -8.57 3.08 5.99
CA TYR A 75 -9.26 3.86 7.03
C TYR A 75 -10.70 3.41 7.26
N GLU A 76 -11.43 3.01 6.22
CA GLU A 76 -12.75 2.40 6.37
C GLU A 76 -12.72 1.12 7.20
N HIS A 77 -11.63 0.36 7.09
CA HIS A 77 -11.43 -0.91 7.78
C HIS A 77 -10.30 -0.88 8.82
N PHE A 78 -10.04 0.30 9.41
CA PHE A 78 -8.85 0.58 10.21
C PHE A 78 -8.57 -0.45 11.31
N THR A 79 -9.59 -0.88 12.05
CA THR A 79 -9.42 -1.89 13.11
C THR A 79 -8.95 -3.24 12.55
N ALA A 80 -9.46 -3.67 11.41
CA ALA A 80 -9.03 -4.90 10.77
C ALA A 80 -7.58 -4.82 10.31
N PHE A 81 -7.19 -3.71 9.67
CA PHE A 81 -5.80 -3.50 9.25
C PHE A 81 -4.85 -3.33 10.43
N LYS A 82 -5.27 -2.71 11.51
CA LYS A 82 -4.46 -2.68 12.75
C LYS A 82 -4.22 -4.08 13.33
N LEU A 83 -5.20 -4.98 13.21
CA LEU A 83 -5.02 -6.39 13.58
C LEU A 83 -4.06 -7.10 12.63
N ILE A 84 -4.23 -6.95 11.31
CA ILE A 84 -3.36 -7.56 10.29
C ILE A 84 -1.92 -7.08 10.47
N PHE A 85 -1.70 -5.79 10.56
CA PHE A 85 -0.36 -5.21 10.57
C PHE A 85 0.36 -5.38 11.91
N CYS A 86 -0.37 -5.29 13.04
CA CYS A 86 0.27 -5.24 14.35
C CYS A 86 0.06 -6.52 15.19
N ARG A 87 -0.80 -7.46 14.78
CA ARG A 87 -1.22 -8.59 15.63
C ARG A 87 -1.37 -9.92 14.89
N SER A 88 -0.92 -10.03 13.66
CA SER A 88 -1.08 -11.22 12.82
C SER A 88 -0.01 -12.29 12.99
N ALA A 89 1.04 -12.04 13.79
CA ALA A 89 2.11 -12.99 14.02
C ALA A 89 1.57 -14.38 14.44
N GLY A 90 2.00 -15.43 13.76
CA GLY A 90 1.53 -16.80 13.94
C GLY A 90 0.18 -17.13 13.32
N THR A 91 -0.38 -16.26 12.50
CA THR A 91 -1.61 -16.50 11.72
C THR A 91 -1.30 -16.57 10.22
N SER A 92 -2.30 -16.96 9.40
CA SER A 92 -2.20 -16.95 7.94
C SER A 92 -1.97 -15.55 7.33
N TYR A 93 -2.11 -14.49 8.12
CA TYR A 93 -1.93 -13.08 7.71
C TYR A 93 -0.56 -12.50 8.11
N GLU A 94 0.32 -13.28 8.76
CA GLU A 94 1.65 -12.81 9.18
C GLU A 94 2.47 -12.21 8.05
N HIS A 95 2.33 -12.79 6.84
CA HIS A 95 3.03 -12.36 5.63
C HIS A 95 2.13 -11.60 4.63
N PHE A 96 1.07 -10.96 5.12
CA PHE A 96 0.15 -10.23 4.22
C PHE A 96 0.83 -9.09 3.48
N PHE A 97 1.71 -8.35 4.16
CA PHE A 97 2.55 -7.32 3.51
C PHE A 97 3.49 -7.88 2.45
N ASP A 98 4.09 -9.04 2.72
CA ASP A 98 5.01 -9.66 1.78
C ASP A 98 4.31 -10.02 0.47
N LYS A 99 3.03 -10.41 0.54
CA LYS A 99 2.22 -10.69 -0.66
C LYS A 99 1.97 -9.42 -1.47
N LEU A 100 1.56 -8.34 -0.83
CA LEU A 100 1.30 -7.05 -1.49
C LEU A 100 2.59 -6.49 -2.12
N ALA A 101 3.69 -6.48 -1.36
CA ALA A 101 4.99 -6.04 -1.87
C ALA A 101 5.49 -6.91 -3.03
N GLY A 102 5.20 -8.21 -3.03
CA GLY A 102 5.56 -9.11 -4.13
C GLY A 102 4.80 -8.82 -5.43
N ILE A 103 3.53 -8.45 -5.35
CA ILE A 103 2.74 -8.01 -6.52
C ILE A 103 3.33 -6.71 -7.09
N GLU A 104 3.61 -5.75 -6.23
CA GLU A 104 4.23 -4.48 -6.60
C GLU A 104 5.61 -4.64 -7.22
N GLU A 105 6.41 -5.58 -6.70
CA GLU A 105 7.74 -5.91 -7.22
C GLU A 105 7.69 -6.38 -8.68
N GLU A 106 6.77 -7.26 -9.03
CA GLU A 106 6.60 -7.72 -10.41
C GLU A 106 6.16 -6.57 -11.34
N TYR A 107 5.24 -5.72 -10.90
CA TYR A 107 4.86 -4.52 -11.65
C TYR A 107 6.05 -3.59 -11.89
N TYR A 108 6.82 -3.24 -10.85
CA TYR A 108 7.94 -2.31 -10.99
C TYR A 108 9.12 -2.88 -11.78
N LYS A 109 9.31 -4.20 -11.82
CA LYS A 109 10.28 -4.82 -12.73
C LYS A 109 9.93 -4.57 -14.19
N GLU A 110 8.67 -4.74 -14.56
CA GLU A 110 8.21 -4.45 -15.92
C GLU A 110 8.18 -2.95 -16.21
N PHE A 111 7.77 -2.13 -15.25
CA PHE A 111 7.82 -0.68 -15.33
C PHE A 111 9.25 -0.17 -15.60
N ALA A 112 10.22 -0.66 -14.83
CA ALA A 112 11.62 -0.30 -15.02
C ALA A 112 12.15 -0.71 -16.42
N LYS A 113 11.80 -1.90 -16.90
CA LYS A 113 12.16 -2.35 -18.27
C LYS A 113 11.55 -1.46 -19.34
N LYS A 114 10.31 -1.01 -19.15
CA LYS A 114 9.55 -0.20 -20.12
C LYS A 114 10.06 1.24 -20.20
N TYR A 115 10.43 1.83 -19.06
CA TYR A 115 10.65 3.28 -18.94
C TYR A 115 12.09 3.71 -18.62
N ALA A 116 12.99 2.81 -18.23
CA ALA A 116 14.37 3.18 -17.96
C ALA A 116 15.07 3.71 -19.21
N ALA A 117 15.86 4.75 -19.04
CA ALA A 117 16.66 5.32 -20.14
C ALA A 117 17.68 4.29 -20.68
N PRO A 118 18.07 4.40 -21.96
CA PRO A 118 19.05 3.49 -22.55
C PRO A 118 20.34 3.40 -21.73
N GLY A 119 20.73 2.19 -21.35
CA GLY A 119 21.93 1.94 -20.55
C GLY A 119 21.75 2.07 -19.02
N VAL A 120 20.58 2.46 -18.56
CA VAL A 120 20.24 2.45 -17.13
C VAL A 120 19.83 1.01 -16.73
N HIS A 121 20.42 0.51 -15.66
CA HIS A 121 20.09 -0.79 -15.08
C HIS A 121 19.65 -0.61 -13.61
N ILE A 122 18.46 -1.07 -13.30
CA ILE A 122 17.91 -1.07 -11.95
C ILE A 122 17.88 -2.50 -11.47
N SER A 123 18.54 -2.78 -10.34
CA SER A 123 18.61 -4.14 -9.82
C SER A 123 17.28 -4.59 -9.21
N ASP A 124 16.95 -5.86 -9.36
CA ASP A 124 15.77 -6.47 -8.73
C ASP A 124 15.78 -6.27 -7.20
N PHE A 125 16.97 -6.29 -6.59
CA PHE A 125 17.10 -6.04 -5.15
C PHE A 125 16.70 -4.62 -4.75
N PHE A 126 17.02 -3.61 -5.58
CA PHE A 126 16.56 -2.25 -5.34
C PHE A 126 15.04 -2.16 -5.41
N ILE A 127 14.43 -2.74 -6.44
CA ILE A 127 12.97 -2.77 -6.60
C ILE A 127 12.31 -3.48 -5.42
N HIS A 128 12.83 -4.65 -5.03
CA HIS A 128 12.36 -5.40 -3.87
C HIS A 128 12.32 -4.55 -2.58
N VAL A 129 13.41 -3.82 -2.30
CA VAL A 129 13.48 -2.96 -1.11
C VAL A 129 12.51 -1.79 -1.19
N MET A 130 12.37 -1.18 -2.38
CA MET A 130 11.47 -0.02 -2.56
C MET A 130 10.00 -0.40 -2.38
N CYS A 131 9.56 -1.53 -2.94
CA CYS A 131 8.18 -2.01 -2.77
C CYS A 131 7.85 -2.30 -1.30
N ARG A 132 8.76 -2.96 -0.57
CA ARG A 132 8.60 -3.17 0.87
C ARG A 132 8.56 -1.87 1.65
N THR A 133 9.35 -0.89 1.26
CA THR A 133 9.37 0.43 1.90
C THR A 133 8.05 1.16 1.66
N GLY A 134 7.43 1.03 0.48
CA GLY A 134 6.12 1.59 0.18
C GLY A 134 5.05 1.10 1.17
N TRP A 135 4.96 -0.19 1.39
CA TRP A 135 4.01 -0.77 2.35
C TRP A 135 4.36 -0.46 3.81
N GLN A 136 5.63 -0.22 4.12
CA GLN A 136 6.04 0.22 5.46
C GLN A 136 5.41 1.57 5.83
N TYR A 137 5.19 2.48 4.90
CA TYR A 137 4.51 3.75 5.19
C TYR A 137 3.06 3.55 5.63
N ILE A 138 2.34 2.62 5.00
CA ILE A 138 0.97 2.27 5.43
C ILE A 138 0.99 1.63 6.81
N TYR A 139 1.95 0.75 7.09
CA TYR A 139 2.14 0.18 8.41
C TYR A 139 2.37 1.28 9.48
N GLU A 140 3.25 2.25 9.21
CA GLU A 140 3.53 3.34 10.15
C GLU A 140 2.28 4.17 10.44
N ILE A 141 1.51 4.53 9.41
CA ILE A 141 0.24 5.23 9.54
C ILE A 141 -0.71 4.48 10.49
N VAL A 142 -0.92 3.20 10.25
CA VAL A 142 -1.87 2.38 11.02
C VAL A 142 -1.34 2.07 12.42
N SER A 143 -0.04 1.77 12.57
CA SER A 143 0.54 1.41 13.86
C SER A 143 0.57 2.56 14.85
N HIS A 144 0.69 3.79 14.35
CA HIS A 144 0.71 5.02 15.16
C HIS A 144 -0.67 5.68 15.32
N ASP A 145 -1.75 5.07 14.81
CA ASP A 145 -3.10 5.65 14.85
C ASP A 145 -3.14 7.06 14.24
N LEU A 146 -2.40 7.30 13.14
CA LEU A 146 -2.33 8.61 12.53
C LEU A 146 -3.75 9.04 12.07
N PRO A 147 -4.22 10.27 12.32
CA PRO A 147 -5.49 10.74 11.79
C PRO A 147 -5.51 10.75 10.25
N HIS A 148 -6.66 10.47 9.63
CA HIS A 148 -6.79 10.35 8.18
C HIS A 148 -6.24 11.57 7.42
N GLU A 149 -6.58 12.79 7.84
CA GLU A 149 -6.09 14.02 7.21
C GLU A 149 -4.55 14.11 7.25
N GLU A 150 -3.93 13.74 8.38
CA GLU A 150 -2.48 13.73 8.52
C GLU A 150 -1.84 12.64 7.66
N ALA A 151 -2.49 11.49 7.53
CA ALA A 151 -2.03 10.40 6.66
C ALA A 151 -2.08 10.80 5.18
N VAL A 152 -3.13 11.48 4.74
CA VAL A 152 -3.24 12.01 3.37
C VAL A 152 -2.11 12.99 3.08
N ASP A 153 -1.83 13.93 3.99
CA ASP A 153 -0.74 14.89 3.81
C ASP A 153 0.64 14.23 3.86
N PHE A 154 0.83 13.23 4.71
CA PHE A 154 2.03 12.42 4.75
C PHE A 154 2.24 11.69 3.41
N MET A 155 1.21 11.01 2.88
CA MET A 155 1.30 10.27 1.62
C MET A 155 1.53 11.18 0.41
N LYS A 156 0.99 12.42 0.39
CA LYS A 156 1.35 13.42 -0.63
C LYS A 156 2.85 13.74 -0.65
N ASN A 157 3.48 13.88 0.53
CA ASN A 157 4.92 14.10 0.62
C ASN A 157 5.73 12.88 0.18
N ILE A 158 5.28 11.67 0.55
CA ILE A 158 5.89 10.41 0.13
C ILE A 158 5.84 10.27 -1.39
N ARG A 159 4.70 10.54 -2.04
CA ARG A 159 4.58 10.49 -3.51
C ARG A 159 5.56 11.45 -4.19
N ARG A 160 5.67 12.68 -3.72
CA ARG A 160 6.63 13.66 -4.27
C ARG A 160 8.07 13.16 -4.14
N TYR A 161 8.41 12.55 -3.02
CA TYR A 161 9.72 11.98 -2.77
C TYR A 161 9.99 10.79 -3.71
N PHE A 162 9.05 9.84 -3.81
CA PHE A 162 9.17 8.68 -4.67
C PHE A 162 9.22 9.06 -6.15
N TYR A 163 8.35 9.96 -6.60
CA TYR A 163 8.33 10.42 -7.98
C TYR A 163 9.69 11.02 -8.40
N ALA A 164 10.23 11.93 -7.59
CA ALA A 164 11.54 12.53 -7.87
C ALA A 164 12.67 11.49 -7.83
N GLY A 165 12.61 10.54 -6.89
CA GLY A 165 13.58 9.45 -6.77
C GLY A 165 13.53 8.52 -7.98
N TRP A 166 12.34 8.07 -8.37
CA TRP A 166 12.16 7.17 -9.51
C TRP A 166 12.56 7.79 -10.83
N GLN A 167 12.20 9.06 -11.09
CA GLN A 167 12.66 9.78 -12.29
C GLN A 167 14.18 9.79 -12.40
N ASN A 168 14.86 10.05 -11.30
CA ASN A 168 16.32 10.06 -11.28
C ASN A 168 16.92 8.66 -11.48
N VAL A 169 16.38 7.64 -10.80
CA VAL A 169 16.85 6.26 -10.91
C VAL A 169 16.60 5.67 -12.30
N LEU A 170 15.48 6.01 -12.94
CA LEU A 170 15.16 5.62 -14.31
C LEU A 170 15.99 6.37 -15.36
N GLY A 171 16.74 7.40 -14.95
CA GLY A 171 17.51 8.24 -15.88
C GLY A 171 16.64 9.11 -16.78
N ILE A 172 15.39 9.38 -16.36
CA ILE A 172 14.48 10.25 -17.11
C ILE A 172 14.85 11.68 -16.78
N GLU A 173 15.31 12.46 -17.78
CA GLU A 173 15.51 13.88 -17.61
C GLU A 173 14.16 14.54 -17.30
N VAL A 174 14.06 15.11 -16.11
CA VAL A 174 12.96 16.04 -15.81
C VAL A 174 13.07 17.18 -16.82
N LEU A 175 12.20 17.19 -17.81
CA LEU A 175 12.02 18.38 -18.65
C LEU A 175 11.69 19.52 -17.69
N LYS A 176 12.71 20.30 -17.32
CA LYS A 176 12.51 21.56 -16.61
C LYS A 176 11.59 22.37 -17.50
N LYS A 177 10.30 22.49 -17.12
CA LYS A 177 9.43 23.50 -17.69
C LYS A 177 10.18 24.81 -17.47
N GLU A 178 10.78 25.36 -18.52
CA GLU A 178 11.36 26.68 -18.44
C GLU A 178 10.26 27.60 -17.92
N PRO A 179 10.56 28.43 -16.89
CA PRO A 179 9.56 29.40 -16.44
C PRO A 179 9.18 30.26 -17.65
N GLU A 180 7.88 30.30 -17.95
CA GLU A 180 7.34 31.19 -18.99
C GLU A 180 7.96 32.57 -18.81
N LYS A 181 8.76 32.98 -19.76
CA LYS A 181 9.30 34.34 -19.80
C LYS A 181 8.11 35.29 -19.89
N LYS A 182 7.72 35.84 -18.73
CA LYS A 182 6.80 36.97 -18.71
C LYS A 182 7.46 38.10 -19.52
N ASN A 183 7.02 38.25 -20.76
CA ASN A 183 7.31 39.42 -21.56
C ASN A 183 6.63 40.61 -20.88
N TYR A 184 7.40 41.32 -20.03
CA TYR A 184 7.08 42.70 -19.70
C TYR A 184 7.36 43.50 -20.95
N LYS A 185 6.31 43.88 -21.68
CA LYS A 185 6.38 44.96 -22.65
C LYS A 185 6.32 46.28 -21.84
N ASP A 186 7.37 47.09 -22.00
CA ASP A 186 7.42 48.46 -21.57
C ASP A 186 6.30 49.31 -22.22
#